data_201d7658c8b61b0c5ae99c46d1a6e8ae
#
_entry.id   201d7658c8b61b0c5ae99c46d1a6e8ae
#
_cell.length_a   1.000
_cell.length_b   1.000
_cell.length_c   1.000
_cell.angle_alpha   90.00
_cell.angle_beta   90.00
_cell.angle_gamma   90.00
#
_symmetry.space_group_name_H-M   'P 1'
#
loop_
_entity.id
_entity.type
_entity.pdbx_description
1 polymer ?
#
loop_
_entity_poly.entity_id
_entity_poly.type
_entity_poly.pdbx_seq_one_letter_code
_entity_poly.pdbx_strand_id
1 'polypeptide(L)'
;LYAAGFTHLIPFAVGHEIIRQRRRGLVLARATPDLIYEQMVAAGCARKVIFSYIGNPGVGSLRIVRSEIESGHLEIEEHSHFGMISRLQAGATGLPFIPMNPTAAPDLERSNPLYRRVIDPYSGREVVVLPPLKPDVAVVHVQRADSNGNAQIWGIIGEQKEAAFAASRVIITAEEI
;
A
#
# COMPACT_ATOMS: atom_id res chain seq x y z
N LEU A 1 -5.34 6.45 1.10
CA LEU A 1 -5.93 5.30 1.79
C LEU A 1 -5.07 4.06 1.59
N TYR A 2 -4.79 3.34 2.65
CA TYR A 2 -4.11 2.05 2.64
C TYR A 2 -5.06 0.97 3.19
N ALA A 3 -5.64 0.15 2.34
CA ALA A 3 -6.47 -0.98 2.76
C ALA A 3 -5.56 -2.22 2.85
N ALA A 4 -5.04 -2.48 4.04
CA ALA A 4 -4.05 -3.51 4.30
C ALA A 4 -4.60 -4.94 4.17
N GLY A 5 -3.70 -5.92 4.08
CA GLY A 5 -4.00 -7.35 3.92
C GLY A 5 -3.18 -7.98 2.82
N PHE A 6 -2.87 -9.26 2.94
CA PHE A 6 -2.12 -10.01 1.91
C PHE A 6 -2.74 -11.39 1.74
N THR A 7 -3.47 -11.62 0.65
CA THR A 7 -4.26 -12.83 0.35
C THR A 7 -5.35 -13.17 1.39
N HIS A 8 -5.29 -12.57 2.55
CA HIS A 8 -6.08 -12.85 3.74
C HIS A 8 -6.25 -11.56 4.56
N LEU A 9 -7.30 -11.47 5.35
CA LEU A 9 -7.66 -10.27 6.13
C LEU A 9 -7.83 -9.01 5.27
N ILE A 10 -8.51 -9.16 4.15
CA ILE A 10 -8.78 -8.05 3.24
C ILE A 10 -10.02 -7.29 3.73
N PRO A 11 -9.95 -5.97 3.94
CA PRO A 11 -11.06 -5.18 4.48
C PRO A 11 -12.14 -4.89 3.43
N PHE A 12 -12.79 -5.92 2.89
CA PHE A 12 -13.82 -5.81 1.85
C PHE A 12 -14.98 -4.91 2.27
N ALA A 13 -15.43 -5.02 3.51
CA ALA A 13 -16.56 -4.23 4.02
C ALA A 13 -16.31 -2.72 3.88
N VAL A 14 -15.10 -2.25 4.22
CA VAL A 14 -14.75 -0.82 4.08
C VAL A 14 -14.60 -0.43 2.61
N GLY A 15 -14.02 -1.29 1.78
CA GLY A 15 -13.95 -1.04 0.33
C GLY A 15 -15.33 -0.91 -0.31
N HIS A 16 -16.25 -1.81 0.04
CA HIS A 16 -17.64 -1.73 -0.42
C HIS A 16 -18.38 -0.48 0.10
N GLU A 17 -18.11 -0.07 1.34
CA GLU A 17 -18.70 1.17 1.90
C GLU A 17 -18.18 2.41 1.18
N ILE A 18 -16.90 2.45 0.81
CA ILE A 18 -16.32 3.51 -0.03
C ILE A 18 -17.05 3.60 -1.37
N ILE A 19 -17.30 2.46 -2.01
CA ILE A 19 -18.06 2.37 -3.27
C ILE A 19 -19.51 2.84 -3.06
N ARG A 20 -20.18 2.34 -2.02
CA ARG A 20 -21.57 2.72 -1.69
C ARG A 20 -21.72 4.21 -1.46
N GLN A 21 -20.75 4.83 -0.79
CA GLN A 21 -20.72 6.28 -0.57
C GLN A 21 -20.25 7.08 -1.80
N ARG A 22 -19.92 6.42 -2.89
CA ARG A 22 -19.43 7.06 -4.13
C ARG A 22 -18.24 8.00 -3.90
N ARG A 23 -17.31 7.62 -2.99
CA ARG A 23 -16.09 8.40 -2.75
C ARG A 23 -15.24 8.44 -4.02
N ARG A 24 -14.65 9.60 -4.32
CA ARG A 24 -13.89 9.84 -5.56
C ARG A 24 -12.52 10.44 -5.25
N GLY A 25 -11.63 10.38 -6.25
CA GLY A 25 -10.33 11.05 -6.19
C GLY A 25 -9.35 10.45 -5.17
N LEU A 26 -9.56 9.21 -4.74
CA LEU A 26 -8.71 8.55 -3.75
C LEU A 26 -7.36 8.17 -4.36
N VAL A 27 -6.30 8.33 -3.58
CA VAL A 27 -5.02 7.64 -3.79
C VAL A 27 -5.10 6.35 -2.98
N LEU A 28 -5.14 5.22 -3.68
CA LEU A 28 -5.18 3.89 -3.07
C LEU A 28 -3.77 3.32 -3.03
N ALA A 29 -3.34 2.79 -1.90
CA ALA A 29 -2.00 2.21 -1.75
C ALA A 29 -2.07 0.85 -1.08
N ARG A 30 -1.31 -0.12 -1.61
CA ARG A 30 -1.09 -1.45 -1.05
C ARG A 30 0.04 -2.14 -1.82
N ALA A 31 0.84 -2.96 -1.16
CA ALA A 31 1.91 -3.69 -1.85
C ALA A 31 1.36 -4.63 -2.94
N THR A 32 0.26 -5.31 -2.66
CA THR A 32 -0.40 -6.21 -3.63
C THR A 32 -1.89 -5.92 -3.71
N PRO A 33 -2.33 -4.87 -4.44
CA PRO A 33 -3.73 -4.64 -4.73
C PRO A 33 -4.39 -5.87 -5.36
N ASP A 34 -5.60 -6.19 -4.90
CA ASP A 34 -6.39 -7.31 -5.37
C ASP A 34 -7.86 -6.92 -5.67
N LEU A 35 -8.79 -7.87 -5.59
CA LEU A 35 -10.18 -7.73 -6.02
C LEU A 35 -10.89 -6.49 -5.48
N ILE A 36 -10.71 -6.13 -4.20
CA ILE A 36 -11.38 -4.93 -3.66
C ILE A 36 -10.85 -3.65 -4.30
N TYR A 37 -9.56 -3.61 -4.64
CA TYR A 37 -8.98 -2.48 -5.37
C TYR A 37 -9.54 -2.40 -6.79
N GLU A 38 -9.67 -3.53 -7.48
CA GLU A 38 -10.31 -3.57 -8.80
C GLU A 38 -11.74 -3.05 -8.75
N GLN A 39 -12.52 -3.46 -7.74
CA GLN A 39 -13.90 -2.99 -7.55
C GLN A 39 -13.95 -1.47 -7.28
N MET A 40 -13.06 -0.95 -6.44
CA MET A 40 -12.98 0.50 -6.17
C MET A 40 -12.55 1.29 -7.41
N VAL A 41 -11.63 0.77 -8.22
CA VAL A 41 -11.22 1.39 -9.50
C VAL A 41 -12.38 1.35 -10.50
N ALA A 42 -13.03 0.21 -10.68
CA ALA A 42 -14.20 0.05 -11.54
C ALA A 42 -15.36 1.01 -11.18
N ALA A 43 -15.56 1.26 -9.88
CA ALA A 43 -16.53 2.22 -9.38
C ALA A 43 -16.06 3.69 -9.51
N GLY A 44 -14.88 3.95 -10.05
CA GLY A 44 -14.30 5.29 -10.23
C GLY A 44 -13.93 5.97 -8.92
N CYS A 45 -13.60 5.21 -7.87
CA CYS A 45 -13.20 5.79 -6.59
C CYS A 45 -11.76 6.31 -6.60
N ALA A 46 -10.87 5.67 -7.37
CA ALA A 46 -9.45 5.96 -7.40
C ALA A 46 -9.08 6.95 -8.52
N ARG A 47 -8.13 7.84 -8.23
CA ARG A 47 -7.38 8.63 -9.22
C ARG A 47 -5.96 8.11 -9.40
N LYS A 48 -5.40 7.42 -8.39
CA LYS A 48 -4.04 6.89 -8.39
C LYS A 48 -3.96 5.61 -7.57
N VAL A 49 -3.12 4.67 -8.01
CA VAL A 49 -2.76 3.47 -7.25
C VAL A 49 -1.25 3.42 -7.03
N ILE A 50 -0.84 3.22 -5.77
CA ILE A 50 0.56 3.00 -5.34
C ILE A 50 0.70 1.53 -4.98
N PHE A 51 1.60 0.80 -5.66
CA PHE A 51 1.65 -0.66 -5.56
C PHE A 51 3.05 -1.22 -5.87
N SER A 52 3.20 -2.53 -5.69
CA SER A 52 4.36 -3.29 -6.19
C SER A 52 3.97 -4.41 -7.15
N TYR A 53 2.85 -5.06 -6.93
CA TYR A 53 2.31 -6.07 -7.83
C TYR A 53 0.78 -5.99 -7.88
N ILE A 54 0.22 -5.85 -9.06
CA ILE A 54 -1.24 -5.81 -9.25
C ILE A 54 -1.73 -7.17 -9.70
N GLY A 55 -2.46 -7.85 -8.84
CA GLY A 55 -3.04 -9.16 -9.15
C GLY A 55 -3.45 -9.94 -7.92
N ASN A 56 -4.12 -11.05 -8.18
CA ASN A 56 -4.50 -12.01 -7.16
C ASN A 56 -4.05 -13.41 -7.61
N PRO A 57 -3.29 -14.17 -6.79
CA PRO A 57 -2.78 -15.49 -7.17
C PRO A 57 -3.88 -16.49 -7.61
N GLY A 58 -5.10 -16.37 -7.07
CA GLY A 58 -6.22 -17.23 -7.42
C GLY A 58 -7.03 -16.79 -8.64
N VAL A 59 -6.91 -15.52 -9.05
CA VAL A 59 -7.71 -14.92 -10.13
C VAL A 59 -6.85 -14.42 -11.29
N GLY A 60 -5.59 -14.17 -11.03
CA GLY A 60 -4.64 -13.62 -11.99
C GLY A 60 -4.63 -12.09 -12.03
N SER A 61 -4.38 -11.52 -13.20
CA SER A 61 -4.26 -10.08 -13.41
C SER A 61 -5.62 -9.36 -13.28
N LEU A 62 -5.63 -8.22 -12.63
CA LEU A 62 -6.80 -7.34 -12.49
C LEU A 62 -7.05 -6.61 -13.82
N ARG A 63 -8.06 -7.05 -14.56
CA ARG A 63 -8.31 -6.59 -15.94
C ARG A 63 -8.75 -5.13 -16.02
N ILE A 64 -9.63 -4.71 -15.11
CA ILE A 64 -10.14 -3.33 -15.10
C ILE A 64 -9.04 -2.36 -14.72
N VAL A 65 -8.27 -2.68 -13.67
CA VAL A 65 -7.13 -1.84 -13.27
C VAL A 65 -6.14 -1.69 -14.43
N ARG A 66 -5.81 -2.78 -15.12
CA ARG A 66 -4.94 -2.74 -16.29
C ARG A 66 -5.51 -1.85 -17.39
N SER A 67 -6.78 -2.02 -17.75
CA SER A 67 -7.45 -1.21 -18.78
C SER A 67 -7.44 0.29 -18.45
N GLU A 68 -7.68 0.65 -17.17
CA GLU A 68 -7.66 2.04 -16.74
C GLU A 68 -6.25 2.66 -16.75
N ILE A 69 -5.22 1.84 -16.51
CA ILE A 69 -3.81 2.24 -16.65
C ILE A 69 -3.48 2.45 -18.13
N GLU A 70 -3.78 1.49 -18.99
CA GLU A 70 -3.48 1.53 -20.42
C GLU A 70 -4.19 2.68 -21.14
N SER A 71 -5.40 3.05 -20.70
CA SER A 71 -6.15 4.19 -21.22
C SER A 71 -5.73 5.55 -20.62
N GLY A 72 -4.83 5.57 -19.65
CA GLY A 72 -4.34 6.80 -19.01
C GLY A 72 -5.33 7.44 -18.03
N HIS A 73 -6.41 6.76 -17.65
CA HIS A 73 -7.38 7.26 -16.68
C HIS A 73 -6.97 7.07 -15.23
N LEU A 74 -6.07 6.12 -14.97
CA LEU A 74 -5.57 5.80 -13.63
C LEU A 74 -4.07 6.08 -13.54
N GLU A 75 -3.69 7.02 -12.68
CA GLU A 75 -2.29 7.24 -12.36
C GLU A 75 -1.71 6.06 -11.57
N ILE A 76 -0.44 5.75 -11.81
CA ILE A 76 0.27 4.69 -11.09
C ILE A 76 1.55 5.19 -10.44
N GLU A 77 1.93 4.55 -9.34
CA GLU A 77 3.23 4.69 -8.69
C GLU A 77 3.71 3.29 -8.30
N GLU A 78 4.64 2.75 -9.07
CA GLU A 78 5.14 1.40 -8.89
C GLU A 78 6.40 1.37 -8.03
N HIS A 79 6.47 0.38 -7.14
CA HIS A 79 7.61 0.09 -6.28
C HIS A 79 7.90 -1.42 -6.23
N SER A 80 9.07 -1.80 -5.73
CA SER A 80 9.27 -3.18 -5.29
C SER A 80 8.50 -3.44 -3.99
N HIS A 81 8.19 -4.72 -3.67
CA HIS A 81 7.60 -5.07 -2.37
C HIS A 81 8.45 -4.57 -1.21
N PHE A 82 9.75 -4.75 -1.30
CA PHE A 82 10.68 -4.23 -0.30
C PHE A 82 10.59 -2.70 -0.19
N GLY A 83 10.51 -1.99 -1.32
CA GLY A 83 10.34 -0.53 -1.35
C GLY A 83 9.04 -0.07 -0.67
N MET A 84 7.92 -0.73 -0.93
CA MET A 84 6.63 -0.41 -0.30
C MET A 84 6.69 -0.58 1.22
N ILE A 85 7.17 -1.72 1.70
CA ILE A 85 7.27 -2.00 3.14
C ILE A 85 8.26 -1.06 3.81
N SER A 86 9.42 -0.84 3.20
CA SER A 86 10.43 0.09 3.72
C SER A 86 9.90 1.52 3.84
N ARG A 87 9.14 2.00 2.87
CA ARG A 87 8.49 3.31 2.91
C ARG A 87 7.47 3.43 4.05
N LEU A 88 6.68 2.36 4.31
CA LEU A 88 5.77 2.31 5.46
C LEU A 88 6.55 2.30 6.79
N GLN A 89 7.63 1.53 6.88
CA GLN A 89 8.50 1.51 8.07
C GLN A 89 9.09 2.90 8.35
N ALA A 90 9.57 3.59 7.32
CA ALA A 90 10.04 4.97 7.45
C ALA A 90 8.92 5.91 7.92
N GLY A 91 7.70 5.72 7.41
CA GLY A 91 6.52 6.46 7.85
C GLY A 91 6.18 6.24 9.32
N ALA A 92 6.18 4.97 9.74
CA ALA A 92 5.88 4.54 11.09
C ALA A 92 6.89 5.03 12.15
N THR A 93 8.17 5.12 11.75
CA THR A 93 9.28 5.54 12.64
C THR A 93 9.65 7.01 12.51
N GLY A 94 8.99 7.77 11.64
CA GLY A 94 9.26 9.19 11.44
C GLY A 94 10.56 9.51 10.70
N LEU A 95 11.16 8.53 10.02
CA LEU A 95 12.36 8.74 9.21
C LEU A 95 12.07 9.64 8.01
N PRO A 96 12.97 10.55 7.64
CA PRO A 96 12.80 11.43 6.48
C PRO A 96 12.94 10.67 5.14
N PHE A 97 13.67 9.58 5.12
CA PHE A 97 13.85 8.65 4.01
C PHE A 97 14.36 7.31 4.51
N ILE A 98 14.33 6.29 3.65
CA ILE A 98 14.90 4.97 3.96
C ILE A 98 15.90 4.58 2.88
N PRO A 99 17.14 4.16 3.25
CA PRO A 99 18.10 3.65 2.30
C PRO A 99 17.75 2.25 1.82
N MET A 100 18.06 1.97 0.55
CA MET A 100 17.85 0.70 -0.10
C MET A 100 19.12 0.25 -0.83
N ASN A 101 19.24 -1.06 -1.07
CA ASN A 101 20.30 -1.56 -1.92
C ASN A 101 20.10 -1.07 -3.37
N PRO A 102 21.06 -0.38 -3.99
CA PRO A 102 20.92 0.18 -5.33
C PRO A 102 20.72 -0.87 -6.43
N THR A 103 21.07 -2.13 -6.19
CA THR A 103 20.90 -3.22 -7.17
C THR A 103 19.50 -3.87 -7.12
N ALA A 104 18.64 -3.48 -6.18
CA ALA A 104 17.40 -4.19 -5.92
C ALA A 104 16.30 -3.96 -6.97
N ALA A 105 16.32 -2.83 -7.69
CA ALA A 105 15.28 -2.50 -8.67
C ALA A 105 15.75 -1.43 -9.68
N PRO A 106 16.69 -1.71 -10.60
CA PRO A 106 17.27 -0.72 -11.49
C PRO A 106 16.27 -0.09 -12.46
N ASP A 107 15.25 -0.83 -12.88
CA ASP A 107 14.22 -0.30 -13.80
C ASP A 107 13.25 0.64 -13.08
N LEU A 108 12.92 0.35 -11.83
CA LEU A 108 12.11 1.25 -10.99
C LEU A 108 12.85 2.56 -10.68
N GLU A 109 14.17 2.51 -10.51
CA GLU A 109 14.98 3.71 -10.32
C GLU A 109 14.93 4.64 -11.54
N ARG A 110 14.82 4.07 -12.75
CA ARG A 110 14.72 4.85 -14.00
C ARG A 110 13.32 5.42 -14.23
N SER A 111 12.27 4.68 -13.85
CA SER A 111 10.87 5.01 -14.14
C SER A 111 10.17 5.79 -13.05
N ASN A 112 10.63 5.70 -11.80
CA ASN A 112 9.99 6.33 -10.64
C ASN A 112 10.90 7.39 -10.00
N PRO A 113 10.57 8.69 -10.11
CA PRO A 113 11.41 9.80 -9.64
C PRO A 113 11.57 9.88 -8.12
N LEU A 114 10.85 9.05 -7.36
CA LEU A 114 11.01 8.94 -5.90
C LEU A 114 12.29 8.18 -5.52
N TYR A 115 12.82 7.35 -6.41
CA TYR A 115 14.11 6.70 -6.19
C TYR A 115 15.23 7.71 -6.43
N ARG A 116 15.94 8.09 -5.39
CA ARG A 116 17.04 9.05 -5.45
C ARG A 116 18.32 8.44 -4.91
N ARG A 117 19.47 8.92 -5.42
CA ARG A 117 20.78 8.51 -4.95
C ARG A 117 21.36 9.55 -4.01
N VAL A 118 21.98 9.07 -2.95
CA VAL A 118 22.73 9.88 -1.98
C VAL A 118 24.03 9.16 -1.61
N ILE A 119 25.00 9.93 -1.11
CA ILE A 119 26.24 9.34 -0.58
C ILE A 119 26.01 8.96 0.89
N ASP A 120 26.23 7.69 1.20
CA ASP A 120 26.26 7.20 2.58
C ASP A 120 27.44 7.84 3.33
N PRO A 121 27.19 8.61 4.40
CA PRO A 121 28.23 9.33 5.10
C PRO A 121 29.24 8.45 5.85
N TYR A 122 28.91 7.18 6.06
CA TYR A 122 29.76 6.25 6.82
C TYR A 122 30.68 5.44 5.89
N SER A 123 30.16 4.99 4.76
CA SER A 123 30.93 4.15 3.84
C SER A 123 31.47 4.91 2.62
N GLY A 124 30.97 6.13 2.35
CA GLY A 124 31.28 6.90 1.15
C GLY A 124 30.68 6.32 -0.14
N ARG A 125 29.87 5.27 -0.06
CA ARG A 125 29.25 4.64 -1.22
C ARG A 125 27.91 5.29 -1.56
N GLU A 126 27.54 5.22 -2.83
CA GLU A 126 26.23 5.64 -3.28
C GLU A 126 25.17 4.63 -2.87
N VAL A 127 24.06 5.10 -2.31
CA VAL A 127 22.89 4.32 -1.94
C VAL A 127 21.62 4.94 -2.51
N VAL A 128 20.63 4.13 -2.83
CA VAL A 128 19.31 4.58 -3.23
C VAL A 128 18.47 4.86 -2.00
N VAL A 129 17.67 5.93 -2.03
CA VAL A 129 16.77 6.30 -0.93
C VAL A 129 15.35 6.51 -1.45
N LEU A 130 14.38 6.19 -0.62
CA LEU A 130 12.96 6.43 -0.86
C LEU A 130 12.34 7.28 0.26
N PRO A 131 11.39 8.18 -0.06
CA PRO A 131 10.66 8.93 0.94
C PRO A 131 9.68 8.01 1.70
N PRO A 132 9.27 8.36 2.94
CA PRO A 132 8.28 7.62 3.68
C PRO A 132 6.92 7.61 2.97
N LEU A 133 6.18 6.52 3.13
CA LEU A 133 4.75 6.46 2.81
C LEU A 133 3.95 6.63 4.09
N LYS A 134 3.18 7.72 4.17
CA LYS A 134 2.33 8.06 5.32
C LYS A 134 0.87 8.18 4.84
N PRO A 135 0.08 7.11 4.93
CA PRO A 135 -1.32 7.16 4.55
C PRO A 135 -2.12 8.07 5.48
N ASP A 136 -3.08 8.83 4.94
CA ASP A 136 -4.05 9.57 5.78
C ASP A 136 -4.89 8.61 6.62
N VAL A 137 -5.27 7.48 5.99
CA VAL A 137 -6.06 6.42 6.63
C VAL A 137 -5.49 5.06 6.25
N ALA A 138 -5.24 4.21 7.24
CA ALA A 138 -5.07 2.78 7.06
C ALA A 138 -6.33 2.03 7.52
N VAL A 139 -6.72 1.03 6.77
CA VAL A 139 -7.79 0.09 7.16
C VAL A 139 -7.17 -1.27 7.37
N VAL A 140 -7.37 -1.85 8.53
CA VAL A 140 -6.86 -3.16 8.92
C VAL A 140 -8.04 -4.05 9.30
N HIS A 141 -8.16 -5.20 8.67
CA HIS A 141 -9.10 -6.24 9.09
C HIS A 141 -8.38 -7.23 10.00
N VAL A 142 -9.02 -7.61 11.10
CA VAL A 142 -8.44 -8.48 12.13
C VAL A 142 -9.45 -9.55 12.56
N GLN A 143 -8.98 -10.65 13.13
CA GLN A 143 -9.88 -11.66 13.65
C GLN A 143 -10.55 -11.20 14.95
N ARG A 144 -9.83 -10.53 15.84
CA ARG A 144 -10.40 -10.03 17.09
C ARG A 144 -9.95 -8.61 17.40
N ALA A 145 -10.86 -7.85 17.99
CA ALA A 145 -10.53 -6.54 18.56
C ALA A 145 -11.35 -6.30 19.83
N ASP A 146 -10.94 -5.32 20.61
CA ASP A 146 -11.72 -4.80 21.74
C ASP A 146 -12.13 -3.35 21.51
N SER A 147 -12.99 -2.83 22.38
CA SER A 147 -13.47 -1.44 22.32
C SER A 147 -12.38 -0.39 22.57
N ASN A 148 -11.20 -0.79 23.04
CA ASN A 148 -10.06 0.09 23.29
C ASN A 148 -9.10 0.15 22.09
N GLY A 149 -9.37 -0.61 21.02
CA GLY A 149 -8.55 -0.65 19.82
C GLY A 149 -7.38 -1.64 19.87
N ASN A 150 -7.31 -2.52 20.88
CA ASN A 150 -6.40 -3.65 20.84
C ASN A 150 -6.91 -4.66 19.82
N ALA A 151 -5.99 -5.21 19.02
CA ALA A 151 -6.33 -6.11 17.91
C ALA A 151 -5.40 -7.33 17.89
N GLN A 152 -5.97 -8.46 17.52
CA GLN A 152 -5.24 -9.71 17.33
C GLN A 152 -5.33 -10.17 15.89
N ILE A 153 -4.17 -10.47 15.32
CA ILE A 153 -4.02 -10.99 13.97
C ILE A 153 -3.23 -12.29 14.04
N TRP A 154 -3.70 -13.31 13.32
CA TRP A 154 -2.95 -14.55 13.11
C TRP A 154 -3.05 -14.98 11.64
N GLY A 155 -2.14 -15.86 11.23
CA GLY A 155 -2.00 -16.25 9.83
C GLY A 155 -0.98 -15.36 9.10
N ILE A 156 -1.25 -15.03 7.84
CA ILE A 156 -0.39 -14.18 7.01
C ILE A 156 -0.66 -12.72 7.34
N ILE A 157 0.29 -12.05 7.99
CA ILE A 157 0.10 -10.67 8.45
C ILE A 157 0.38 -9.64 7.33
N GLY A 158 1.31 -9.93 6.41
CA GLY A 158 1.67 -8.95 5.37
C GLY A 158 2.16 -7.62 5.96
N GLU A 159 1.66 -6.50 5.44
CA GLU A 159 2.05 -5.13 5.81
C GLU A 159 1.06 -4.40 6.74
N GLN A 160 0.13 -5.11 7.40
CA GLN A 160 -0.90 -4.50 8.25
C GLN A 160 -0.32 -3.66 9.37
N LYS A 161 0.71 -4.17 10.04
CA LYS A 161 1.36 -3.49 11.15
C LYS A 161 2.04 -2.19 10.70
N GLU A 162 2.84 -2.26 9.68
CA GLU A 162 3.55 -1.11 9.12
C GLU A 162 2.58 -0.04 8.63
N ALA A 163 1.51 -0.44 7.94
CA ALA A 163 0.49 0.48 7.47
C ALA A 163 -0.26 1.16 8.62
N ALA A 164 -0.61 0.42 9.67
CA ALA A 164 -1.28 0.98 10.85
C ALA A 164 -0.39 2.03 11.56
N PHE A 165 0.89 1.74 11.76
CA PHE A 165 1.81 2.67 12.43
C PHE A 165 2.23 3.86 11.56
N ALA A 166 2.21 3.72 10.23
CA ALA A 166 2.55 4.81 9.31
C ALA A 166 1.41 5.79 9.08
N ALA A 167 0.16 5.37 9.32
CA ALA A 167 -1.02 6.16 9.00
C ALA A 167 -1.35 7.21 10.05
N SER A 168 -1.96 8.31 9.62
CA SER A 168 -2.48 9.35 10.51
C SER A 168 -3.72 8.89 11.30
N ARG A 169 -4.50 7.98 10.71
CA ARG A 169 -5.70 7.38 11.32
C ARG A 169 -5.79 5.90 10.94
N VAL A 170 -6.28 5.09 11.87
CA VAL A 170 -6.49 3.66 11.64
C VAL A 170 -7.96 3.32 11.84
N ILE A 171 -8.53 2.58 10.89
CA ILE A 171 -9.84 1.95 11.01
C ILE A 171 -9.59 0.45 11.16
N ILE A 172 -10.04 -0.12 12.26
CA ILE A 172 -9.99 -1.56 12.49
C ILE A 172 -11.39 -2.13 12.24
N THR A 173 -11.47 -3.16 11.41
CA THR A 173 -12.65 -4.01 11.29
C THR A 173 -12.31 -5.38 11.83
N ALA A 174 -13.21 -6.00 12.59
CA ALA A 174 -12.95 -7.25 13.27
C ALA A 174 -14.07 -8.28 12.98
N GLU A 175 -13.71 -9.57 13.02
CA GLU A 175 -14.68 -10.65 12.96
C GLU A 175 -15.39 -10.83 14.31
N GLU A 176 -14.67 -10.54 15.42
CA GLU A 176 -15.15 -10.66 16.80
C GLU A 176 -14.67 -9.45 17.63
N ILE A 177 -15.60 -8.90 18.47
CA ILE A 177 -15.33 -7.81 19.43
C ILE A 177 -15.70 -8.27 20.84
#